data_1673584adef8abf45457dcfdeb8a2f70
#
_entry.id   1673584adef8abf45457dcfdeb8a2f70
#
_cell.length_a   1.000
_cell.length_b   1.000
_cell.length_c   1.000
_cell.angle_alpha   90.00
_cell.angle_beta   90.00
_cell.angle_gamma   90.00
#
_symmetry.space_group_name_H-M   'P 1'
#
loop_
_entity.id
_entity.type
_entity.pdbx_description
1 polymer ?
#
loop_
_entity_poly.entity_id
_entity_poly.type
_entity_poly.pdbx_seq_one_letter_code
_entity_poly.pdbx_strand_id
1 'polypeptide(L)'
;MKKKNVFIILIIFIIVATFLIFFNNKGAKKQKIGNNSSSQEVVNYILNISSYQTIIDVEINSNKNTNKYKIKQQYKKDNINTQEIIEPENIKGVKIIKESDCLKIENTNLNLSTVFEKYNYIADNCLDLESFIENYKNSSKSKYEEKDNQIIMHTVDESNERNVKNKTLYIEKATGKPINMEINDNNKNSTIYIKYNEVNVNSLE
;
A
#
# COMPACT_ATOMS: atom_id res chain seq x y z
N MET A 1 -40.85 39.65 6.95
CA MET A 1 -40.28 39.04 5.72
C MET A 1 -41.43 38.60 4.82
N LYS A 2 -41.45 39.04 3.53
CA LYS A 2 -42.56 38.66 2.62
C LYS A 2 -42.48 37.17 2.31
N LYS A 3 -43.59 36.44 2.38
CA LYS A 3 -43.69 34.98 2.12
C LYS A 3 -42.91 34.51 0.87
N LYS A 4 -42.80 35.39 -0.13
CA LYS A 4 -42.04 35.15 -1.37
C LYS A 4 -40.53 34.93 -1.15
N ASN A 5 -39.93 35.65 -0.20
CA ASN A 5 -38.47 35.50 0.10
C ASN A 5 -38.17 34.21 0.85
N VAL A 6 -39.10 33.74 1.72
CA VAL A 6 -38.96 32.46 2.44
C VAL A 6 -39.02 31.31 1.45
N PHE A 7 -39.90 31.39 0.44
CA PHE A 7 -40.01 30.35 -0.59
C PHE A 7 -38.76 30.24 -1.48
N ILE A 8 -38.15 31.37 -1.82
CA ILE A 8 -36.92 31.40 -2.60
C ILE A 8 -35.74 30.79 -1.80
N ILE A 9 -35.61 31.10 -0.51
CA ILE A 9 -34.59 30.53 0.37
C ILE A 9 -34.75 29.01 0.48
N LEU A 10 -35.98 28.52 0.57
CA LEU A 10 -36.25 27.08 0.66
C LEU A 10 -35.89 26.32 -0.62
N ILE A 11 -36.14 26.92 -1.78
CA ILE A 11 -35.71 26.36 -3.08
C ILE A 11 -34.20 26.29 -3.19
N ILE A 12 -33.46 27.35 -2.80
CA ILE A 12 -32.00 27.38 -2.81
C ILE A 12 -31.45 26.30 -1.88
N PHE A 13 -32.05 26.13 -0.71
CA PHE A 13 -31.62 25.09 0.25
C PHE A 13 -31.81 23.66 -0.30
N ILE A 14 -32.93 23.40 -1.01
CA ILE A 14 -33.20 22.11 -1.68
C ILE A 14 -32.16 21.87 -2.80
N ILE A 15 -31.83 22.88 -3.61
CA ILE A 15 -30.84 22.77 -4.68
C ILE A 15 -29.44 22.48 -4.12
N VAL A 16 -29.05 23.17 -3.05
CA VAL A 16 -27.76 22.93 -2.38
C VAL A 16 -27.71 21.53 -1.74
N ALA A 17 -28.79 21.09 -1.10
CA ALA A 17 -28.89 19.77 -0.50
C ALA A 17 -28.83 18.65 -1.56
N THR A 18 -29.53 18.81 -2.68
CA THR A 18 -29.45 17.84 -3.80
C THR A 18 -28.07 17.84 -4.45
N PHE A 19 -27.41 18.98 -4.58
CA PHE A 19 -26.05 19.09 -5.08
C PHE A 19 -25.05 18.40 -4.16
N LEU A 20 -25.16 18.57 -2.84
CA LEU A 20 -24.30 17.88 -1.85
C LEU A 20 -24.54 16.36 -1.85
N ILE A 21 -25.77 15.88 -2.01
CA ILE A 21 -26.09 14.46 -2.13
C ILE A 21 -25.49 13.88 -3.42
N PHE A 22 -25.56 14.62 -4.54
CA PHE A 22 -24.98 14.19 -5.83
C PHE A 22 -23.46 14.14 -5.81
N PHE A 23 -22.80 15.04 -5.06
CA PHE A 23 -21.32 15.03 -4.91
C PHE A 23 -20.85 13.95 -3.93
N ASN A 24 -21.61 13.69 -2.84
CA ASN A 24 -21.28 12.61 -1.90
C ASN A 24 -21.55 11.20 -2.45
N ASN A 25 -22.47 11.05 -3.40
CA ASN A 25 -22.81 9.77 -4.03
C ASN A 25 -21.91 9.40 -5.23
N LYS A 26 -20.82 10.12 -5.48
CA LYS A 26 -19.73 9.56 -6.29
C LYS A 26 -18.98 8.51 -5.45
N GLY A 27 -19.69 7.47 -5.04
CA GLY A 27 -19.07 6.23 -4.58
C GLY A 27 -18.00 5.86 -5.60
N ALA A 28 -16.76 5.76 -5.19
CA ALA A 28 -15.65 5.41 -6.05
C ALA A 28 -16.03 4.12 -6.79
N LYS A 29 -16.36 4.24 -8.09
CA LYS A 29 -16.59 3.05 -8.92
C LYS A 29 -15.35 2.20 -8.77
N LYS A 30 -15.50 0.99 -8.21
CA LYS A 30 -14.38 0.01 -8.17
C LYS A 30 -13.83 -0.08 -9.58
N GLN A 31 -12.66 0.50 -9.81
CA GLN A 31 -12.00 0.49 -11.11
C GLN A 31 -11.61 -0.95 -11.39
N LYS A 32 -12.17 -1.55 -12.45
CA LYS A 32 -11.80 -2.90 -12.87
C LYS A 32 -10.68 -2.79 -13.90
N ILE A 33 -9.56 -3.42 -13.62
CA ILE A 33 -8.47 -3.59 -14.59
C ILE A 33 -8.79 -4.79 -15.48
N GLY A 34 -8.43 -4.69 -16.76
CA GLY A 34 -8.59 -5.75 -17.77
C GLY A 34 -7.57 -5.60 -18.88
N ASN A 35 -7.58 -6.54 -19.82
CA ASN A 35 -6.59 -6.62 -20.93
C ASN A 35 -6.47 -5.32 -21.76
N ASN A 36 -7.54 -4.53 -21.82
CA ASN A 36 -7.58 -3.29 -22.62
C ASN A 36 -7.27 -2.03 -21.78
N SER A 37 -6.90 -2.20 -20.50
CA SER A 37 -6.55 -1.05 -19.67
C SER A 37 -5.24 -0.41 -20.13
N SER A 38 -5.22 0.91 -20.16
CA SER A 38 -3.99 1.66 -20.43
C SER A 38 -3.02 1.55 -19.25
N SER A 39 -1.72 1.78 -19.51
CA SER A 39 -0.69 1.78 -18.47
C SER A 39 -1.01 2.77 -17.36
N GLN A 40 -1.51 3.96 -17.71
CA GLN A 40 -1.92 4.98 -16.74
C GLN A 40 -3.08 4.53 -15.86
N GLU A 41 -4.04 3.78 -16.40
CA GLU A 41 -5.16 3.23 -15.60
C GLU A 41 -4.67 2.21 -14.60
N VAL A 42 -3.72 1.33 -14.98
CA VAL A 42 -3.11 0.35 -14.07
C VAL A 42 -2.32 1.06 -12.96
N VAL A 43 -1.50 2.06 -13.31
CA VAL A 43 -0.78 2.88 -12.32
C VAL A 43 -1.76 3.55 -11.36
N ASN A 44 -2.80 4.21 -11.86
CA ASN A 44 -3.80 4.86 -11.02
C ASN A 44 -4.55 3.86 -10.13
N TYR A 45 -4.80 2.65 -10.62
CA TYR A 45 -5.42 1.58 -9.84
C TYR A 45 -4.55 1.20 -8.64
N ILE A 46 -3.26 0.96 -8.86
CA ILE A 46 -2.30 0.63 -7.79
C ILE A 46 -2.21 1.78 -6.77
N LEU A 47 -2.09 3.02 -7.24
CA LEU A 47 -1.96 4.18 -6.35
C LEU A 47 -3.22 4.45 -5.51
N ASN A 48 -4.36 3.88 -5.87
CA ASN A 48 -5.65 4.06 -5.18
C ASN A 48 -6.17 2.77 -4.54
N ILE A 49 -5.30 1.80 -4.26
CA ILE A 49 -5.67 0.60 -3.51
C ILE A 49 -6.21 0.99 -2.14
N SER A 50 -7.40 0.50 -1.80
CA SER A 50 -8.03 0.68 -0.49
C SER A 50 -7.77 -0.47 0.46
N SER A 51 -7.49 -1.65 -0.08
CA SER A 51 -7.16 -2.85 0.71
C SER A 51 -6.41 -3.87 -0.11
N TYR A 52 -5.60 -4.70 0.54
CA TYR A 52 -5.05 -5.90 -0.08
C TYR A 52 -4.80 -7.01 0.96
N GLN A 53 -4.78 -8.23 0.46
CA GLN A 53 -4.27 -9.40 1.16
C GLN A 53 -3.31 -10.12 0.24
N THR A 54 -2.19 -10.58 0.78
CA THR A 54 -1.19 -11.32 0.02
C THR A 54 -0.33 -12.19 0.93
N ILE A 55 0.28 -13.20 0.35
CA ILE A 55 1.44 -13.88 0.91
C ILE A 55 2.65 -13.44 0.09
N ILE A 56 3.70 -12.97 0.74
CA ILE A 56 4.94 -12.58 0.10
C ILE A 56 6.08 -13.51 0.49
N ASP A 57 6.92 -13.84 -0.48
CA ASP A 57 8.25 -14.41 -0.24
C ASP A 57 9.25 -13.25 -0.30
N VAL A 58 10.01 -13.10 0.77
CA VAL A 58 11.00 -12.02 0.92
C VAL A 58 12.39 -12.62 0.99
N GLU A 59 13.29 -12.13 0.16
CA GLU A 59 14.72 -12.45 0.20
C GLU A 59 15.51 -11.17 0.44
N ILE A 60 16.28 -11.16 1.54
CA ILE A 60 17.14 -10.04 1.92
C ILE A 60 18.59 -10.45 1.74
N ASN A 61 19.23 -9.88 0.75
CA ASN A 61 20.64 -10.10 0.46
C ASN A 61 21.47 -8.96 1.04
N SER A 62 22.41 -9.30 1.89
CA SER A 62 23.45 -8.41 2.40
C SER A 62 24.82 -8.91 2.01
N ASN A 63 25.88 -8.12 2.22
CA ASN A 63 27.25 -8.51 1.87
C ASN A 63 27.74 -9.82 2.50
N LYS A 64 27.07 -10.31 3.54
CA LYS A 64 27.50 -11.49 4.31
C LYS A 64 26.48 -12.62 4.34
N ASN A 65 25.19 -12.29 4.24
CA ASN A 65 24.12 -13.24 4.48
C ASN A 65 22.93 -13.03 3.55
N THR A 66 22.24 -14.11 3.24
CA THR A 66 20.91 -14.10 2.62
C THR A 66 19.90 -14.64 3.62
N ASN A 67 18.87 -13.87 3.91
CA ASN A 67 17.76 -14.28 4.76
C ASN A 67 16.49 -14.37 3.95
N LYS A 68 15.67 -15.40 4.22
CA LYS A 68 14.41 -15.63 3.52
C LYS A 68 13.27 -15.71 4.52
N TYR A 69 12.16 -15.08 4.14
CA TYR A 69 10.94 -15.04 4.94
C TYR A 69 9.73 -15.29 4.07
N LYS A 70 8.70 -15.89 4.64
CA LYS A 70 7.37 -15.91 4.08
C LYS A 70 6.44 -15.17 5.04
N ILE A 71 5.74 -14.15 4.53
CA ILE A 71 4.95 -13.23 5.33
C ILE A 71 3.55 -13.12 4.74
N LYS A 72 2.54 -13.25 5.57
CA LYS A 72 1.15 -12.92 5.22
C LYS A 72 0.93 -11.45 5.55
N GLN A 73 0.44 -10.69 4.58
CA GLN A 73 0.12 -9.27 4.75
C GLN A 73 -1.37 -9.02 4.55
N GLN A 74 -1.92 -8.14 5.38
CA GLN A 74 -3.25 -7.58 5.22
C GLN A 74 -3.17 -6.08 5.44
N TYR A 75 -3.72 -5.34 4.52
CA TYR A 75 -3.82 -3.89 4.54
C TYR A 75 -5.26 -3.46 4.28
N LYS A 76 -5.73 -2.50 5.05
CA LYS A 76 -6.97 -1.78 4.79
C LYS A 76 -6.74 -0.32 5.16
N LYS A 77 -6.98 0.57 4.18
CA LYS A 77 -6.82 2.02 4.37
C LYS A 77 -7.64 2.51 5.57
N ASP A 78 -7.04 3.39 6.35
CA ASP A 78 -7.63 3.97 7.57
C ASP A 78 -8.02 2.90 8.63
N ASN A 79 -7.38 1.74 8.60
CA ASN A 79 -7.61 0.64 9.51
C ASN A 79 -6.26 -0.03 9.91
N ILE A 80 -6.35 -1.21 10.47
CA ILE A 80 -5.21 -1.99 10.96
C ILE A 80 -4.46 -2.63 9.79
N ASN A 81 -3.13 -2.44 9.75
CA ASN A 81 -2.22 -3.20 8.88
C ASN A 81 -1.57 -4.31 9.67
N THR A 82 -1.58 -5.52 9.14
CA THR A 82 -0.97 -6.67 9.80
C THR A 82 0.01 -7.38 8.89
N GLN A 83 1.12 -7.82 9.50
CA GLN A 83 2.08 -8.72 8.90
C GLN A 83 2.32 -9.89 9.84
N GLU A 84 2.18 -11.10 9.35
CA GLU A 84 2.40 -12.31 10.12
C GLU A 84 3.50 -13.16 9.46
N ILE A 85 4.55 -13.46 10.21
CA ILE A 85 5.64 -14.32 9.72
C ILE A 85 5.17 -15.77 9.72
N ILE A 86 5.20 -16.38 8.53
CA ILE A 86 4.86 -17.79 8.29
C ILE A 86 6.12 -18.66 8.32
N GLU A 87 7.22 -18.15 7.77
CA GLU A 87 8.54 -18.79 7.72
C GLU A 87 9.62 -17.72 7.97
N PRO A 88 10.75 -18.08 8.63
CA PRO A 88 11.12 -19.42 9.10
C PRO A 88 10.48 -19.82 10.44
N GLU A 89 10.54 -21.09 10.77
CA GLU A 89 9.83 -21.69 11.93
C GLU A 89 10.22 -21.08 13.29
N ASN A 90 11.47 -20.65 13.46
CA ASN A 90 11.98 -20.08 14.73
C ASN A 90 11.34 -18.74 15.10
N ILE A 91 10.72 -18.03 14.16
CA ILE A 91 10.00 -16.75 14.38
C ILE A 91 8.57 -16.79 13.83
N LYS A 92 8.09 -17.96 13.46
CA LYS A 92 6.73 -18.16 12.98
C LYS A 92 5.70 -17.72 14.01
N GLY A 93 4.63 -17.07 13.54
CA GLY A 93 3.56 -16.56 14.39
C GLY A 93 3.88 -15.18 15.02
N VAL A 94 5.05 -14.59 14.73
CA VAL A 94 5.28 -13.19 15.04
C VAL A 94 4.38 -12.35 14.14
N LYS A 95 3.57 -11.48 14.77
CA LYS A 95 2.72 -10.50 14.10
C LYS A 95 3.20 -9.09 14.39
N ILE A 96 3.21 -8.29 13.35
CA ILE A 96 3.42 -6.86 13.41
C ILE A 96 2.09 -6.22 13.04
N ILE A 97 1.53 -5.42 13.94
CA ILE A 97 0.23 -4.78 13.78
C ILE A 97 0.46 -3.27 13.89
N LYS A 98 0.15 -2.56 12.83
CA LYS A 98 0.21 -1.09 12.79
C LYS A 98 -1.22 -0.56 12.84
N GLU A 99 -1.51 0.25 13.84
CA GLU A 99 -2.80 0.90 14.05
C GLU A 99 -2.56 2.37 14.43
N SER A 100 -2.94 3.29 13.56
CA SER A 100 -2.66 4.73 13.70
C SER A 100 -1.16 4.99 13.94
N ASP A 101 -0.80 5.52 15.12
CA ASP A 101 0.57 5.84 15.53
C ASP A 101 1.19 4.75 16.46
N CYS A 102 0.48 3.66 16.67
CA CYS A 102 0.93 2.53 17.50
C CYS A 102 1.42 1.37 16.64
N LEU A 103 2.53 0.76 17.06
CA LEU A 103 3.02 -0.51 16.56
C LEU A 103 2.94 -1.55 17.66
N LYS A 104 2.21 -2.63 17.41
CA LYS A 104 2.19 -3.80 18.27
C LYS A 104 2.96 -4.93 17.64
N ILE A 105 3.89 -5.52 18.37
CA ILE A 105 4.55 -6.77 18.00
C ILE A 105 4.08 -7.83 18.98
N GLU A 106 3.53 -8.91 18.45
CA GLU A 106 3.08 -10.04 19.26
C GLU A 106 3.58 -11.37 18.70
N ASN A 107 3.79 -12.33 19.58
CA ASN A 107 4.00 -13.72 19.23
C ASN A 107 2.95 -14.57 19.98
N THR A 108 1.94 -15.00 19.23
CA THR A 108 0.81 -15.76 19.79
C THR A 108 1.23 -17.11 20.34
N ASN A 109 2.27 -17.75 19.77
CA ASN A 109 2.76 -19.05 20.23
C ASN A 109 3.47 -18.97 21.58
N LEU A 110 4.11 -17.80 21.85
CA LEU A 110 4.85 -17.56 23.11
C LEU A 110 4.05 -16.71 24.11
N ASN A 111 2.85 -16.28 23.74
CA ASN A 111 2.02 -15.37 24.53
C ASN A 111 2.77 -14.05 24.91
N LEU A 112 3.59 -13.54 24.00
CA LEU A 112 4.35 -12.31 24.18
C LEU A 112 3.72 -11.19 23.36
N SER A 113 3.67 -10.00 23.93
CA SER A 113 3.19 -8.80 23.24
C SER A 113 3.92 -7.56 23.75
N THR A 114 4.29 -6.69 22.83
CA THR A 114 4.90 -5.37 23.12
C THR A 114 4.24 -4.32 22.25
N VAL A 115 3.90 -3.18 22.85
CA VAL A 115 3.30 -2.02 22.16
C VAL A 115 4.29 -0.87 22.19
N PHE A 116 4.51 -0.26 21.04
CA PHE A 116 5.31 0.95 20.87
C PHE A 116 4.36 2.09 20.51
N GLU A 117 4.17 3.02 21.42
CA GLU A 117 3.40 4.23 21.17
C GLU A 117 4.24 5.28 20.43
N LYS A 118 3.59 6.13 19.64
CA LYS A 118 4.23 7.21 18.87
C LYS A 118 5.33 6.71 17.92
N TYR A 119 5.02 5.64 17.24
CA TYR A 119 5.94 4.84 16.46
C TYR A 119 6.47 5.50 15.18
N ASN A 120 6.11 6.73 14.84
CA ASN A 120 6.39 7.41 13.57
C ASN A 120 7.85 7.35 13.06
N TYR A 121 8.78 6.73 13.83
CA TYR A 121 10.21 6.74 13.54
C TYR A 121 10.92 5.38 13.50
N ILE A 122 10.28 4.26 13.87
CA ILE A 122 11.04 3.03 14.15
C ILE A 122 11.16 2.09 12.96
N ALA A 123 10.26 2.07 12.03
CA ALA A 123 10.42 1.27 10.82
C ALA A 123 9.69 1.88 9.64
N ASP A 124 10.47 2.37 8.74
CA ASP A 124 10.08 2.32 7.34
C ASP A 124 9.87 0.84 6.99
N ASN A 125 8.60 0.43 7.02
CA ASN A 125 8.26 -0.93 6.62
C ASN A 125 8.32 -1.02 5.09
N CYS A 126 9.55 -1.07 4.59
CA CYS A 126 9.82 -1.13 3.16
C CYS A 126 9.23 -2.36 2.46
N LEU A 127 8.72 -3.33 3.23
CA LEU A 127 8.07 -4.54 2.69
C LEU A 127 6.61 -4.31 2.28
N ASP A 128 5.99 -3.21 2.76
CA ASP A 128 4.59 -2.90 2.47
C ASP A 128 4.41 -2.25 1.09
N LEU A 129 3.36 -2.69 0.40
CA LEU A 129 2.92 -2.03 -0.83
C LEU A 129 2.44 -0.59 -0.55
N GLU A 130 1.88 -0.32 0.64
CA GLU A 130 1.51 1.03 1.08
C GLU A 130 2.72 1.97 1.09
N SER A 131 3.83 1.54 1.69
CA SER A 131 5.08 2.31 1.72
C SER A 131 5.60 2.63 0.31
N PHE A 132 5.49 1.67 -0.63
CA PHE A 132 5.80 1.95 -2.03
C PHE A 132 4.89 3.03 -2.63
N ILE A 133 3.58 2.92 -2.40
CA ILE A 133 2.58 3.87 -2.93
C ILE A 133 2.82 5.27 -2.39
N GLU A 134 3.11 5.41 -1.09
CA GLU A 134 3.42 6.69 -0.46
C GLU A 134 4.70 7.31 -1.04
N ASN A 135 5.78 6.54 -1.15
CA ASN A 135 7.02 7.01 -1.78
C ASN A 135 6.78 7.43 -3.24
N TYR A 136 5.99 6.64 -4.00
CA TYR A 136 5.69 6.97 -5.39
C TYR A 136 4.93 8.28 -5.54
N LYS A 137 3.98 8.57 -4.65
CA LYS A 137 3.21 9.82 -4.67
C LYS A 137 4.04 11.04 -4.26
N ASN A 138 5.00 10.85 -3.37
CA ASN A 138 5.76 11.94 -2.75
C ASN A 138 7.09 12.25 -3.47
N SER A 139 7.68 11.29 -4.18
CA SER A 139 8.95 11.49 -4.86
C SER A 139 8.77 12.10 -6.25
N SER A 140 9.51 13.17 -6.53
CA SER A 140 9.59 13.77 -7.87
C SER A 140 10.32 12.88 -8.90
N LYS A 141 11.01 11.84 -8.46
CA LYS A 141 11.75 10.88 -9.28
C LYS A 141 10.92 9.68 -9.69
N SER A 142 9.65 9.64 -9.28
CA SER A 142 8.73 8.55 -9.62
C SER A 142 8.40 8.54 -11.09
N LYS A 143 8.45 7.36 -11.69
CA LYS A 143 8.14 7.13 -13.11
C LYS A 143 7.64 5.71 -13.32
N TYR A 144 7.02 5.46 -14.45
CA TYR A 144 6.66 4.10 -14.88
C TYR A 144 6.98 3.90 -16.37
N GLU A 145 7.10 2.63 -16.74
CA GLU A 145 7.19 2.18 -18.11
C GLU A 145 6.37 0.91 -18.31
N GLU A 146 6.03 0.63 -19.55
CA GLU A 146 5.38 -0.63 -19.97
C GLU A 146 6.38 -1.47 -20.72
N LYS A 147 6.55 -2.72 -20.30
CA LYS A 147 7.41 -3.70 -20.95
C LYS A 147 6.87 -5.12 -20.75
N ASP A 148 6.85 -5.92 -21.81
CA ASP A 148 6.49 -7.34 -21.75
C ASP A 148 5.14 -7.62 -21.05
N ASN A 149 4.11 -6.79 -21.34
CA ASN A 149 2.80 -6.84 -20.70
C ASN A 149 2.81 -6.60 -19.18
N GLN A 150 3.85 -5.96 -18.68
CA GLN A 150 3.99 -5.52 -17.30
C GLN A 150 4.07 -3.99 -17.24
N ILE A 151 3.57 -3.44 -16.15
CA ILE A 151 3.82 -2.06 -15.76
C ILE A 151 4.92 -2.09 -14.71
N ILE A 152 6.01 -1.39 -14.98
CA ILE A 152 7.17 -1.28 -14.10
C ILE A 152 7.17 0.12 -13.50
N MET A 153 6.93 0.23 -12.20
CA MET A 153 6.91 1.50 -11.49
C MET A 153 8.18 1.67 -10.66
N HIS A 154 8.84 2.82 -10.81
CA HIS A 154 10.06 3.16 -10.08
C HIS A 154 9.81 4.34 -9.16
N THR A 155 10.35 4.29 -7.96
CA THR A 155 10.35 5.40 -7.02
C THR A 155 11.59 5.39 -6.15
N VAL A 156 11.82 6.50 -5.45
CA VAL A 156 12.94 6.66 -4.53
C VAL A 156 12.38 7.06 -3.17
N ASP A 157 12.80 6.34 -2.15
CA ASP A 157 12.53 6.71 -0.77
C ASP A 157 13.67 7.61 -0.27
N GLU A 158 13.35 8.89 -0.09
CA GLU A 158 14.26 9.94 0.37
C GLU A 158 14.01 10.32 1.84
N SER A 159 13.18 9.56 2.55
CA SER A 159 12.84 9.84 3.96
C SER A 159 14.04 9.83 4.90
N ASN A 160 15.09 9.11 4.52
CA ASN A 160 16.36 9.07 5.22
C ASN A 160 17.52 9.37 4.25
N GLU A 161 18.08 10.60 4.33
CA GLU A 161 19.17 11.05 3.46
C GLU A 161 20.40 10.13 3.48
N ARG A 162 20.65 9.45 4.60
CA ARG A 162 21.79 8.53 4.74
C ARG A 162 21.54 7.14 4.15
N ASN A 163 20.29 6.81 3.88
CA ASN A 163 19.89 5.47 3.43
C ASN A 163 18.77 5.57 2.39
N VAL A 164 19.04 6.27 1.30
CA VAL A 164 18.11 6.39 0.17
C VAL A 164 17.90 5.02 -0.47
N LYS A 165 16.65 4.62 -0.62
CA LYS A 165 16.29 3.33 -1.22
C LYS A 165 15.61 3.56 -2.58
N ASN A 166 16.05 2.81 -3.58
CA ASN A 166 15.38 2.74 -4.88
C ASN A 166 14.41 1.56 -4.85
N LYS A 167 13.14 1.80 -5.15
CA LYS A 167 12.08 0.78 -5.15
C LYS A 167 11.55 0.60 -6.57
N THR A 168 11.44 -0.63 -7.03
CA THR A 168 10.86 -0.99 -8.34
C THR A 168 9.75 -2.00 -8.13
N LEU A 169 8.54 -1.69 -8.55
CA LEU A 169 7.36 -2.55 -8.47
C LEU A 169 6.97 -3.02 -9.88
N TYR A 170 6.82 -4.32 -10.04
CA TYR A 170 6.37 -4.97 -11.26
C TYR A 170 4.92 -5.40 -11.10
N ILE A 171 4.07 -5.06 -12.06
CA ILE A 171 2.62 -5.27 -12.02
C ILE A 171 2.19 -5.98 -13.29
N GLU A 172 1.37 -7.00 -13.18
CA GLU A 172 0.72 -7.62 -14.33
C GLU A 172 -0.32 -6.65 -14.91
N LYS A 173 -0.13 -6.21 -16.15
CA LYS A 173 -1.00 -5.19 -16.77
C LYS A 173 -2.45 -5.65 -16.87
N ALA A 174 -2.67 -6.91 -17.21
CA ALA A 174 -4.00 -7.48 -17.45
C ALA A 174 -4.88 -7.50 -16.19
N THR A 175 -4.28 -7.66 -15.02
CA THR A 175 -5.00 -7.82 -13.74
C THR A 175 -4.79 -6.68 -12.76
N GLY A 176 -3.76 -5.86 -12.97
CA GLY A 176 -3.32 -4.83 -12.02
C GLY A 176 -2.74 -5.40 -10.73
N LYS A 177 -2.35 -6.67 -10.71
CA LYS A 177 -1.78 -7.31 -9.52
C LYS A 177 -0.28 -7.15 -9.44
N PRO A 178 0.28 -6.80 -8.28
CA PRO A 178 1.71 -6.86 -8.05
C PRO A 178 2.27 -8.27 -8.30
N ILE A 179 3.43 -8.34 -8.97
CA ILE A 179 4.18 -9.58 -9.23
C ILE A 179 5.36 -9.65 -8.26
N ASN A 180 6.22 -8.66 -8.31
CA ASN A 180 7.39 -8.53 -7.44
C ASN A 180 7.76 -7.06 -7.18
N MET A 181 8.51 -6.86 -6.11
CA MET A 181 9.13 -5.57 -5.80
C MET A 181 10.61 -5.79 -5.47
N GLU A 182 11.44 -4.90 -5.97
CA GLU A 182 12.87 -4.85 -5.67
C GLU A 182 13.20 -3.56 -4.93
N ILE A 183 14.03 -3.67 -3.89
CA ILE A 183 14.47 -2.54 -3.08
C ILE A 183 15.99 -2.59 -2.97
N ASN A 184 16.64 -1.55 -3.49
CA ASN A 184 18.08 -1.42 -3.49
C ASN A 184 18.49 -0.17 -2.72
N ASP A 185 19.55 -0.26 -1.92
CA ASP A 185 20.21 0.94 -1.40
C ASP A 185 21.06 1.61 -2.49
N ASN A 186 21.48 2.86 -2.26
CA ASN A 186 22.32 3.60 -3.22
C ASN A 186 23.68 2.95 -3.44
N ASN A 187 24.17 2.17 -2.49
CA ASN A 187 25.47 1.51 -2.54
C ASN A 187 25.37 0.09 -3.09
N LYS A 188 24.15 -0.38 -3.40
CA LYS A 188 23.86 -1.76 -3.81
C LYS A 188 24.36 -2.82 -2.82
N ASN A 189 24.55 -2.46 -1.54
CA ASN A 189 25.06 -3.35 -0.50
C ASN A 189 23.98 -4.24 0.11
N SER A 190 22.72 -3.87 -0.02
CA SER A 190 21.59 -4.70 0.36
C SER A 190 20.51 -4.63 -0.70
N THR A 191 20.00 -5.77 -1.09
CA THR A 191 18.88 -5.87 -2.01
C THR A 191 17.81 -6.71 -1.37
N ILE A 192 16.60 -6.21 -1.40
CA ILE A 192 15.42 -6.93 -0.95
C ILE A 192 14.58 -7.30 -2.17
N TYR A 193 14.32 -8.57 -2.34
CA TYR A 193 13.40 -9.10 -3.35
C TYR A 193 12.13 -9.56 -2.67
N ILE A 194 11.00 -9.09 -3.15
CA ILE A 194 9.67 -9.43 -2.66
C ILE A 194 8.90 -10.03 -3.82
N LYS A 195 8.47 -11.27 -3.69
CA LYS A 195 7.56 -11.91 -4.63
C LYS A 195 6.16 -11.96 -4.03
N TYR A 196 5.18 -11.45 -4.75
CA TYR A 196 3.79 -11.47 -4.32
C TYR A 196 3.10 -12.75 -4.79
N ASN A 197 2.52 -13.48 -3.84
CA ASN A 197 1.71 -14.67 -4.10
C ASN A 197 0.27 -14.42 -3.60
N GLU A 198 -0.71 -15.07 -4.20
CA GLU A 198 -2.11 -15.03 -3.76
C GLU A 198 -2.66 -13.62 -3.53
N VAL A 199 -2.36 -12.69 -4.46
CA VAL A 199 -2.73 -11.28 -4.30
C VAL A 199 -4.22 -11.07 -4.54
N ASN A 200 -4.90 -10.51 -3.53
CA ASN A 200 -6.27 -10.05 -3.59
C ASN A 200 -6.30 -8.55 -3.28
N VAL A 201 -6.64 -7.73 -4.27
CA VAL A 201 -6.67 -6.27 -4.16
C VAL A 201 -8.11 -5.80 -4.06
N ASN A 202 -8.37 -4.79 -3.20
CA ASN A 202 -9.69 -4.21 -2.96
C ASN A 202 -10.76 -5.25 -2.56
N SER A 203 -10.35 -6.30 -1.82
CA SER A 203 -11.19 -7.43 -1.43
C SER A 203 -11.75 -7.32 0.00
N LEU A 204 -11.22 -6.41 0.81
CA LEU A 204 -11.68 -6.17 2.18
C LEU A 204 -12.68 -5.01 2.18
N GLU A 205 -13.94 -5.31 2.46
CA GLU A 205 -15.01 -4.34 2.67
C GLU A 205 -15.04 -3.85 4.12
#